data_7e89aa1b376c32523d36aa2fc6d28c35
#
_entry.id   7e89aa1b376c32523d36aa2fc6d28c35
#
_cell.length_a   1.000
_cell.length_b   1.000
_cell.length_c   1.000
_cell.angle_alpha   90.00
_cell.angle_beta   90.00
_cell.angle_gamma   90.00
#
_symmetry.space_group_name_H-M   'P 1'
#
loop_
_entity.id
_entity.type
_entity.pdbx_description
1 polymer ?
#
loop_
_entity_poly.entity_id
_entity_poly.type
_entity_poly.pdbx_seq_one_letter_code
_entity_poly.pdbx_strand_id
1 'polypeptide(L)'
;MESPVATQGQVATPSPRRARLTSLAVMGVTAVIIFVVAFLVNQPPASADGLTAVTLSGEATGAAPTVGQPAPDCAATTVDGEAVRLSDFKGQPVWLTFGASWCQPCRAENPDIKATAEKYADAGLVVLAVFISEDEAAVKDYADRVGLDYLKVADPATKLASQYRILGIPSHYFIDREGVLQTMKIGSLDIPTMEAAVEGIQR
;
A
#
# COMPACT_ATOMS: atom_id res chain seq x y z
N MET A 1 -54.96 -40.17 -64.36
CA MET A 1 -54.54 -38.83 -63.75
C MET A 1 -54.13 -39.10 -62.34
N GLU A 2 -52.83 -39.36 -62.13
CA GLU A 2 -52.24 -39.59 -60.79
C GLU A 2 -51.61 -38.34 -60.32
N SER A 3 -52.02 -37.92 -59.14
CA SER A 3 -51.40 -36.79 -58.42
C SER A 3 -50.19 -37.25 -57.60
N PRO A 4 -49.06 -36.52 -57.58
CA PRO A 4 -47.89 -36.94 -56.84
C PRO A 4 -48.04 -36.64 -55.32
N VAL A 5 -47.73 -37.65 -54.53
CA VAL A 5 -47.64 -37.59 -53.05
C VAL A 5 -46.40 -36.78 -52.64
N ALA A 6 -46.60 -35.72 -51.87
CA ALA A 6 -45.51 -34.93 -51.33
C ALA A 6 -44.79 -35.70 -50.19
N THR A 7 -43.51 -35.92 -50.39
CA THR A 7 -42.60 -36.48 -49.34
C THR A 7 -42.36 -35.50 -48.22
N GLN A 8 -42.90 -35.77 -47.08
CA GLN A 8 -42.60 -34.99 -45.83
C GLN A 8 -41.20 -35.32 -45.36
N GLY A 9 -40.33 -34.33 -45.38
CA GLY A 9 -38.97 -34.44 -44.82
C GLY A 9 -39.01 -34.66 -43.32
N GLN A 10 -38.52 -35.80 -42.86
CA GLN A 10 -38.33 -36.10 -41.43
C GLN A 10 -37.25 -35.19 -40.86
N VAL A 11 -37.63 -34.29 -39.93
CA VAL A 11 -36.70 -33.55 -39.10
C VAL A 11 -36.08 -34.51 -38.08
N ALA A 12 -34.80 -34.80 -38.22
CA ALA A 12 -34.07 -35.68 -37.32
C ALA A 12 -33.99 -35.06 -35.91
N THR A 13 -34.66 -35.66 -34.92
CA THR A 13 -34.54 -35.32 -33.53
C THR A 13 -33.18 -35.74 -32.99
N PRO A 14 -32.39 -34.88 -32.31
CA PRO A 14 -31.10 -35.25 -31.76
C PRO A 14 -31.26 -36.27 -30.64
N SER A 15 -30.37 -37.29 -30.63
CA SER A 15 -30.42 -38.37 -29.65
C SER A 15 -30.24 -37.82 -28.21
N PRO A 16 -30.96 -38.36 -27.18
CA PRO A 16 -30.95 -37.84 -25.82
C PRO A 16 -29.58 -37.84 -25.15
N ARG A 17 -28.64 -38.62 -25.61
CA ARG A 17 -27.23 -38.61 -25.15
C ARG A 17 -26.46 -37.40 -25.65
N ARG A 18 -26.66 -36.94 -26.88
CA ARG A 18 -26.01 -35.75 -27.42
C ARG A 18 -26.55 -34.46 -26.76
N ALA A 19 -27.85 -34.42 -26.51
CA ALA A 19 -28.47 -33.29 -25.82
C ALA A 19 -27.96 -33.12 -24.36
N ARG A 20 -27.72 -34.24 -23.64
CA ARG A 20 -27.16 -34.20 -22.28
C ARG A 20 -25.69 -33.78 -22.26
N LEU A 21 -24.88 -34.23 -23.24
CA LEU A 21 -23.48 -33.83 -23.35
C LEU A 21 -23.34 -32.34 -23.71
N THR A 22 -24.18 -31.79 -24.57
CA THR A 22 -24.18 -30.36 -24.89
C THR A 22 -24.65 -29.51 -23.73
N SER A 23 -25.66 -29.95 -22.97
CA SER A 23 -26.10 -29.24 -21.75
C SER A 23 -25.02 -29.21 -20.66
N LEU A 24 -24.29 -30.28 -20.42
CA LEU A 24 -23.18 -30.32 -19.47
C LEU A 24 -22.01 -29.45 -19.91
N ALA A 25 -21.69 -29.42 -21.19
CA ALA A 25 -20.66 -28.57 -21.76
C ALA A 25 -21.03 -27.08 -21.62
N VAL A 26 -22.27 -26.71 -21.92
CA VAL A 26 -22.77 -25.33 -21.76
C VAL A 26 -22.75 -24.91 -20.28
N MET A 27 -23.21 -25.76 -19.38
CA MET A 27 -23.15 -25.47 -17.92
C MET A 27 -21.70 -25.30 -17.43
N GLY A 28 -20.76 -26.13 -17.89
CA GLY A 28 -19.35 -26.01 -17.54
C GLY A 28 -18.75 -24.68 -18.04
N VAL A 29 -19.01 -24.31 -19.28
CA VAL A 29 -18.55 -23.04 -19.85
C VAL A 29 -19.15 -21.84 -19.11
N THR A 30 -20.45 -21.89 -18.80
CA THR A 30 -21.12 -20.81 -18.05
C THR A 30 -20.54 -20.67 -16.63
N ALA A 31 -20.26 -21.78 -15.94
CA ALA A 31 -19.64 -21.76 -14.61
C ALA A 31 -18.22 -21.16 -14.65
N VAL A 32 -17.42 -21.50 -15.67
CA VAL A 32 -16.09 -20.92 -15.86
C VAL A 32 -16.17 -19.43 -16.14
N ILE A 33 -17.10 -18.99 -17.00
CA ILE A 33 -17.29 -17.56 -17.29
C ILE A 33 -17.69 -16.80 -16.03
N ILE A 34 -18.63 -17.33 -15.24
CA ILE A 34 -19.06 -16.70 -13.98
C ILE A 34 -17.88 -16.63 -13.01
N PHE A 35 -17.09 -17.69 -12.89
CA PHE A 35 -15.92 -17.70 -12.01
C PHE A 35 -14.86 -16.68 -12.46
N VAL A 36 -14.57 -16.61 -13.77
CA VAL A 36 -13.61 -15.62 -14.31
C VAL A 36 -14.12 -14.20 -14.13
N VAL A 37 -15.40 -13.93 -14.39
CA VAL A 37 -15.99 -12.61 -14.17
C VAL A 37 -15.97 -12.25 -12.67
N ALA A 38 -16.35 -13.16 -11.79
CA ALA A 38 -16.28 -12.95 -10.35
C ALA A 38 -14.84 -12.72 -9.88
N PHE A 39 -13.87 -13.44 -10.42
CA PHE A 39 -12.46 -13.24 -10.13
C PHE A 39 -11.96 -11.86 -10.61
N LEU A 40 -12.30 -11.45 -11.85
CA LEU A 40 -11.90 -10.17 -12.41
C LEU A 40 -12.57 -8.96 -11.70
N VAL A 41 -13.84 -9.12 -11.30
CA VAL A 41 -14.57 -8.05 -10.57
C VAL A 41 -14.11 -7.94 -9.12
N ASN A 42 -13.66 -9.05 -8.53
CA ASN A 42 -13.21 -9.09 -7.14
C ASN A 42 -11.68 -8.91 -7.00
N GLN A 43 -10.97 -8.60 -8.09
CA GLN A 43 -9.58 -8.19 -7.98
C GLN A 43 -9.53 -6.82 -7.29
N PRO A 44 -8.74 -6.66 -6.21
CA PRO A 44 -8.51 -5.33 -5.65
C PRO A 44 -7.98 -4.43 -6.77
N PRO A 45 -8.42 -3.15 -6.84
CA PRO A 45 -7.93 -2.25 -7.86
C PRO A 45 -6.40 -2.26 -7.84
N ALA A 46 -5.78 -2.53 -8.97
CA ALA A 46 -4.34 -2.37 -9.13
C ALA A 46 -4.03 -0.92 -8.72
N SER A 47 -3.15 -0.75 -7.73
CA SER A 47 -2.77 0.58 -7.23
C SER A 47 -2.28 1.40 -8.42
N ALA A 48 -3.10 2.33 -8.89
CA ALA A 48 -2.65 3.33 -9.86
C ALA A 48 -1.58 4.16 -9.14
N ASP A 49 -0.44 4.38 -9.79
CA ASP A 49 0.65 5.25 -9.34
C ASP A 49 1.40 4.82 -8.06
N GLY A 50 1.52 3.51 -7.79
CA GLY A 50 2.32 3.05 -6.64
C GLY A 50 1.74 3.46 -5.27
N LEU A 51 0.41 3.66 -5.18
CA LEU A 51 -0.29 4.07 -3.97
C LEU A 51 -1.33 3.03 -3.56
N THR A 52 -1.37 2.67 -2.28
CA THR A 52 -2.42 1.84 -1.67
C THR A 52 -3.32 2.71 -0.80
N ALA A 53 -4.61 2.82 -1.14
CA ALA A 53 -5.59 3.54 -0.31
C ALA A 53 -5.80 2.83 1.03
N VAL A 54 -5.97 3.61 2.10
CA VAL A 54 -6.13 3.10 3.46
C VAL A 54 -7.36 3.66 4.13
N THR A 55 -7.95 2.88 5.04
CA THR A 55 -9.03 3.32 5.93
C THR A 55 -8.45 3.48 7.33
N LEU A 56 -8.64 4.66 7.92
CA LEU A 56 -8.16 4.97 9.26
C LEU A 56 -9.30 4.79 10.28
N SER A 57 -8.97 4.18 11.42
CA SER A 57 -9.89 4.01 12.56
C SER A 57 -9.61 5.00 13.69
N GLY A 58 -8.44 5.63 13.70
CA GLY A 58 -8.05 6.64 14.68
C GLY A 58 -8.75 7.99 14.44
N GLU A 59 -8.96 8.74 15.50
CA GLU A 59 -9.43 10.12 15.39
C GLU A 59 -8.31 11.06 14.91
N ALA A 60 -8.68 11.94 14.02
CA ALA A 60 -7.79 12.96 13.52
C ALA A 60 -7.63 14.09 14.56
N THR A 61 -6.55 14.07 15.31
CA THR A 61 -6.24 15.08 16.36
C THR A 61 -5.26 16.13 15.84
N GLY A 62 -5.35 17.34 16.40
CA GLY A 62 -4.43 18.44 16.09
C GLY A 62 -4.58 19.01 14.67
N ALA A 63 -3.66 19.90 14.31
CA ALA A 63 -3.60 20.49 12.96
C ALA A 63 -3.09 19.46 11.93
N ALA A 64 -3.61 19.53 10.71
CA ALA A 64 -3.07 18.75 9.61
C ALA A 64 -1.63 19.21 9.28
N PRO A 65 -0.74 18.27 8.86
CA PRO A 65 0.59 18.64 8.42
C PRO A 65 0.50 19.61 7.22
N THR A 66 1.27 20.68 7.30
CA THR A 66 1.29 21.73 6.27
C THR A 66 2.74 22.08 5.94
N VAL A 67 3.11 22.06 4.66
CA VAL A 67 4.44 22.45 4.21
C VAL A 67 4.75 23.90 4.65
N GLY A 68 5.96 24.10 5.15
CA GLY A 68 6.41 25.37 5.70
C GLY A 68 5.96 25.66 7.15
N GLN A 69 5.27 24.71 7.79
CA GLN A 69 4.88 24.80 9.20
C GLN A 69 5.58 23.72 10.04
N PRO A 70 5.69 23.91 11.37
CA PRO A 70 6.15 22.84 12.24
C PRO A 70 5.35 21.55 12.01
N ALA A 71 6.07 20.43 11.84
CA ALA A 71 5.44 19.12 11.71
C ALA A 71 4.65 18.79 12.99
N PRO A 72 3.45 18.17 12.89
CA PRO A 72 2.70 17.74 14.06
C PRO A 72 3.55 16.81 14.93
N ASP A 73 3.78 17.21 16.19
CA ASP A 73 4.57 16.38 17.10
C ASP A 73 3.84 15.09 17.43
N CYS A 74 4.53 13.99 17.39
CA CYS A 74 3.99 12.67 17.69
C CYS A 74 4.96 11.88 18.58
N ALA A 75 4.39 11.03 19.44
CA ALA A 75 5.14 10.15 20.31
C ALA A 75 4.71 8.70 20.09
N ALA A 76 5.68 7.81 20.12
CA ALA A 76 5.46 6.37 19.92
C ALA A 76 6.52 5.55 20.66
N THR A 77 6.33 4.25 20.69
CA THR A 77 7.36 3.28 21.07
C THR A 77 7.77 2.52 19.80
N THR A 78 9.07 2.42 19.56
CA THR A 78 9.57 1.59 18.45
C THR A 78 9.35 0.12 18.73
N VAL A 79 9.39 -0.72 17.71
CA VAL A 79 9.31 -2.18 17.86
C VAL A 79 10.51 -2.79 18.60
N ASP A 80 11.54 -1.98 18.85
CA ASP A 80 12.71 -2.36 19.64
C ASP A 80 12.59 -1.87 21.11
N GLY A 81 11.42 -1.29 21.47
CA GLY A 81 11.09 -0.87 22.86
C GLY A 81 11.57 0.52 23.24
N GLU A 82 12.11 1.31 22.31
CA GLU A 82 12.57 2.67 22.55
C GLU A 82 11.40 3.66 22.46
N ALA A 83 11.23 4.52 23.47
CA ALA A 83 10.29 5.62 23.41
C ALA A 83 10.89 6.76 22.58
N VAL A 84 10.15 7.20 21.55
CA VAL A 84 10.57 8.26 20.63
C VAL A 84 9.49 9.31 20.48
N ARG A 85 9.91 10.55 20.31
CA ARG A 85 9.05 11.67 20.00
C ARG A 85 9.66 12.45 18.84
N LEU A 86 8.86 12.90 17.89
CA LEU A 86 9.37 13.64 16.73
C LEU A 86 10.19 14.87 17.15
N SER A 87 9.75 15.59 18.18
CA SER A 87 10.46 16.76 18.71
C SER A 87 11.82 16.45 19.37
N ASP A 88 12.11 15.19 19.70
CA ASP A 88 13.41 14.78 20.25
C ASP A 88 14.52 14.80 19.19
N PHE A 89 14.15 14.77 17.91
CA PHE A 89 15.07 14.84 16.77
C PHE A 89 15.40 16.27 16.31
N LYS A 90 15.03 17.31 17.07
CA LYS A 90 15.43 18.68 16.73
C LYS A 90 16.96 18.79 16.60
N GLY A 91 17.41 19.45 15.53
CA GLY A 91 18.80 19.51 15.13
C GLY A 91 19.21 18.43 14.13
N GLN A 92 18.34 17.47 13.86
CA GLN A 92 18.54 16.40 12.88
C GLN A 92 17.46 16.49 11.80
N PRO A 93 17.80 16.24 10.51
CA PRO A 93 16.79 16.10 9.48
C PRO A 93 16.03 14.78 9.66
N VAL A 94 14.72 14.80 9.52
CA VAL A 94 13.86 13.61 9.71
C VAL A 94 13.08 13.30 8.44
N TRP A 95 13.15 12.04 8.03
CA TRP A 95 12.25 11.46 7.06
C TRP A 95 11.24 10.58 7.78
N LEU A 96 10.05 11.09 7.99
CA LEU A 96 8.93 10.33 8.53
C LEU A 96 8.16 9.69 7.38
N THR A 97 8.01 8.36 7.40
CA THR A 97 7.29 7.62 6.36
C THR A 97 6.18 6.76 6.96
N PHE A 98 5.06 6.67 6.25
CA PHE A 98 3.94 5.79 6.57
C PHE A 98 3.81 4.70 5.52
N GLY A 99 3.77 3.46 5.96
CA GLY A 99 3.68 2.28 5.11
C GLY A 99 3.06 1.10 5.85
N ALA A 100 3.20 -0.09 5.27
CA ALA A 100 2.79 -1.34 5.90
C ALA A 100 3.53 -2.53 5.26
N SER A 101 3.68 -3.63 5.99
CA SER A 101 4.31 -4.85 5.47
C SER A 101 3.46 -5.55 4.41
N TRP A 102 2.15 -5.36 4.45
CA TRP A 102 1.20 -5.87 3.45
C TRP A 102 1.07 -4.97 2.21
N CYS A 103 1.58 -3.74 2.24
CA CYS A 103 1.54 -2.78 1.14
C CYS A 103 2.63 -3.12 0.11
N GLN A 104 2.23 -3.58 -1.09
CA GLN A 104 3.19 -3.96 -2.14
C GLN A 104 4.09 -2.80 -2.59
N PRO A 105 3.57 -1.58 -2.89
CA PRO A 105 4.42 -0.45 -3.24
C PRO A 105 5.42 -0.09 -2.13
N CYS A 106 4.99 -0.10 -0.86
CA CYS A 106 5.86 0.18 0.28
C CYS A 106 7.01 -0.83 0.39
N ARG A 107 6.71 -2.12 0.17
CA ARG A 107 7.72 -3.18 0.17
C ARG A 107 8.72 -3.02 -0.97
N ALA A 108 8.28 -2.55 -2.12
CA ALA A 108 9.13 -2.36 -3.29
C ALA A 108 10.15 -1.24 -3.08
N GLU A 109 9.79 -0.17 -2.36
CA GLU A 109 10.68 0.96 -2.11
C GLU A 109 11.58 0.83 -0.86
N ASN A 110 11.27 -0.10 0.08
CA ASN A 110 12.05 -0.25 1.32
C ASN A 110 13.56 -0.43 1.12
N PRO A 111 14.06 -1.19 0.11
CA PRO A 111 15.49 -1.27 -0.17
C PRO A 111 16.10 0.10 -0.52
N ASP A 112 15.37 0.92 -1.25
CA ASP A 112 15.82 2.25 -1.68
C ASP A 112 15.78 3.24 -0.51
N ILE A 113 14.77 3.16 0.38
CA ILE A 113 14.72 3.92 1.63
C ILE A 113 15.94 3.57 2.48
N LYS A 114 16.23 2.27 2.66
CA LYS A 114 17.39 1.82 3.43
C LYS A 114 18.71 2.35 2.84
N ALA A 115 18.92 2.19 1.54
CA ALA A 115 20.12 2.67 0.87
C ALA A 115 20.30 4.19 1.02
N THR A 116 19.17 4.94 0.91
CA THR A 116 19.19 6.40 1.12
C THR A 116 19.48 6.75 2.58
N ALA A 117 18.87 6.05 3.54
CA ALA A 117 19.14 6.26 4.97
C ALA A 117 20.62 6.03 5.30
N GLU A 118 21.22 4.94 4.82
CA GLU A 118 22.64 4.63 4.97
C GLU A 118 23.52 5.73 4.35
N LYS A 119 23.20 6.18 3.14
CA LYS A 119 23.95 7.24 2.44
C LYS A 119 24.02 8.55 3.21
N TYR A 120 22.93 8.92 3.91
CA TYR A 120 22.85 10.19 4.64
C TYR A 120 22.98 10.03 6.16
N ALA A 121 23.39 8.86 6.66
CA ALA A 121 23.59 8.60 8.09
C ALA A 121 24.62 9.55 8.72
N ASP A 122 25.75 9.80 8.07
CA ASP A 122 26.79 10.72 8.52
C ASP A 122 26.33 12.19 8.54
N ALA A 123 25.31 12.52 7.73
CA ALA A 123 24.65 13.82 7.77
C ALA A 123 23.59 13.93 8.88
N GLY A 124 23.40 12.88 9.67
CA GLY A 124 22.48 12.81 10.80
C GLY A 124 21.02 12.57 10.40
N LEU A 125 20.75 12.06 9.19
CA LEU A 125 19.38 11.74 8.79
C LEU A 125 18.77 10.68 9.72
N VAL A 126 17.61 10.98 10.26
CA VAL A 126 16.76 10.04 10.99
C VAL A 126 15.62 9.59 10.08
N VAL A 127 15.48 8.29 9.86
CA VAL A 127 14.30 7.70 9.21
C VAL A 127 13.41 7.09 10.28
N LEU A 128 12.15 7.56 10.34
CA LEU A 128 11.13 7.05 11.24
C LEU A 128 9.98 6.48 10.41
N ALA A 129 9.87 5.15 10.39
CA ALA A 129 8.83 4.45 9.62
C ALA A 129 7.68 4.03 10.53
N VAL A 130 6.46 4.44 10.17
CA VAL A 130 5.22 4.09 10.85
C VAL A 130 4.48 3.04 10.01
N PHE A 131 4.27 1.86 10.60
CA PHE A 131 3.56 0.74 9.98
C PHE A 131 2.11 0.77 10.44
N ILE A 132 1.21 1.15 9.53
CA ILE A 132 -0.21 1.35 9.85
C ILE A 132 -0.99 0.04 9.86
N SER A 133 -1.98 -0.06 10.75
CA SER A 133 -2.87 -1.23 10.87
C SER A 133 -2.13 -2.55 11.13
N GLU A 134 -0.97 -2.49 11.77
CA GLU A 134 -0.15 -3.65 12.13
C GLU A 134 0.28 -3.55 13.59
N ASP A 135 0.40 -4.70 14.25
CA ASP A 135 0.94 -4.79 15.60
C ASP A 135 2.49 -4.85 15.60
N GLU A 136 3.06 -4.66 16.78
CA GLU A 136 4.50 -4.63 16.98
C GLU A 136 5.20 -5.92 16.52
N ALA A 137 4.58 -7.09 16.80
CA ALA A 137 5.17 -8.38 16.45
C ALA A 137 5.24 -8.56 14.93
N ALA A 138 4.18 -8.19 14.20
CA ALA A 138 4.15 -8.25 12.74
C ALA A 138 5.18 -7.33 12.10
N VAL A 139 5.28 -6.08 12.60
CA VAL A 139 6.28 -5.10 12.11
C VAL A 139 7.69 -5.58 12.37
N LYS A 140 7.97 -6.07 13.59
CA LYS A 140 9.29 -6.58 13.95
C LYS A 140 9.68 -7.78 13.09
N ASP A 141 8.80 -8.77 12.93
CA ASP A 141 9.06 -9.95 12.09
C ASP A 141 9.33 -9.56 10.63
N TYR A 142 8.58 -8.61 10.11
CA TYR A 142 8.83 -8.09 8.77
C TYR A 142 10.19 -7.38 8.68
N ALA A 143 10.46 -6.46 9.59
CA ALA A 143 11.70 -5.67 9.60
C ALA A 143 12.95 -6.56 9.72
N ASP A 144 12.92 -7.55 10.62
CA ASP A 144 14.01 -8.50 10.80
C ASP A 144 14.26 -9.33 9.53
N ARG A 145 13.18 -9.77 8.85
CA ARG A 145 13.27 -10.59 7.64
C ARG A 145 13.84 -9.83 6.44
N VAL A 146 13.55 -8.51 6.31
CA VAL A 146 14.03 -7.70 5.18
C VAL A 146 15.20 -6.79 5.55
N GLY A 147 15.65 -6.82 6.80
CA GLY A 147 16.83 -6.10 7.29
C GLY A 147 16.64 -4.59 7.35
N LEU A 148 15.49 -4.09 7.85
CA LEU A 148 15.30 -2.66 8.10
C LEU A 148 16.00 -2.26 9.40
N ASP A 149 16.90 -1.30 9.33
CA ASP A 149 17.78 -0.85 10.42
C ASP A 149 17.46 0.55 10.96
N TYR A 150 16.52 1.26 10.34
CA TYR A 150 16.00 2.55 10.83
C TYR A 150 14.88 2.38 11.89
N LEU A 151 14.41 3.48 12.50
CA LEU A 151 13.37 3.45 13.52
C LEU A 151 12.02 2.99 12.95
N LYS A 152 11.40 2.03 13.62
CA LYS A 152 10.13 1.40 13.19
C LYS A 152 9.11 1.48 14.32
N VAL A 153 7.91 1.94 14.00
CA VAL A 153 6.78 2.10 14.92
C VAL A 153 5.57 1.36 14.36
N ALA A 154 4.90 0.59 15.19
CA ALA A 154 3.61 -0.01 14.88
C ALA A 154 2.47 0.96 15.23
N ASP A 155 1.52 1.13 14.32
CA ASP A 155 0.32 1.96 14.51
C ASP A 155 -0.96 1.15 14.27
N PRO A 156 -1.26 0.14 15.12
CA PRO A 156 -2.37 -0.80 14.91
C PRO A 156 -3.74 -0.10 14.92
N ALA A 157 -3.88 0.97 15.68
CA ALA A 157 -5.10 1.77 15.76
C ALA A 157 -5.11 2.99 14.84
N THR A 158 -4.14 3.10 13.93
CA THR A 158 -3.98 4.20 12.97
C THR A 158 -4.03 5.60 13.59
N LYS A 159 -3.53 5.76 14.82
CA LYS A 159 -3.56 7.03 15.55
C LYS A 159 -2.60 8.05 14.91
N LEU A 160 -1.37 7.62 14.65
CA LEU A 160 -0.36 8.46 13.99
C LEU A 160 -0.77 8.77 12.55
N ALA A 161 -1.24 7.74 11.83
CA ALA A 161 -1.74 7.90 10.48
C ALA A 161 -2.92 8.88 10.42
N SER A 162 -3.84 8.84 11.38
CA SER A 162 -4.96 9.77 11.47
C SER A 162 -4.51 11.20 11.81
N GLN A 163 -3.54 11.36 12.70
CA GLN A 163 -2.94 12.65 13.02
C GLN A 163 -2.29 13.30 11.79
N TYR A 164 -1.61 12.50 10.96
CA TYR A 164 -0.97 12.94 9.73
C TYR A 164 -1.89 12.95 8.50
N ARG A 165 -3.18 12.63 8.68
CA ARG A 165 -4.20 12.64 7.61
C ARG A 165 -3.85 11.73 6.43
N ILE A 166 -3.29 10.55 6.72
CA ILE A 166 -2.88 9.61 5.69
C ILE A 166 -4.11 9.08 4.95
N LEU A 167 -4.16 9.25 3.63
CA LEU A 167 -5.22 8.76 2.76
C LEU A 167 -4.78 7.55 1.93
N GLY A 168 -3.48 7.35 1.81
CA GLY A 168 -2.88 6.24 1.09
C GLY A 168 -1.41 6.08 1.46
N ILE A 169 -0.86 4.91 1.21
CA ILE A 169 0.52 4.55 1.50
C ILE A 169 1.22 4.01 0.23
N PRO A 170 2.52 4.23 0.12
CA PRO A 170 3.39 4.95 1.04
C PRO A 170 3.14 6.46 1.05
N SER A 171 3.44 7.13 2.17
CA SER A 171 3.39 8.59 2.32
C SER A 171 4.61 9.06 3.09
N HIS A 172 5.26 10.11 2.62
CA HIS A 172 6.55 10.57 3.10
C HIS A 172 6.50 12.05 3.48
N TYR A 173 7.09 12.38 4.63
CA TYR A 173 7.18 13.72 5.20
C TYR A 173 8.65 14.00 5.49
N PHE A 174 9.19 15.03 4.85
CA PHE A 174 10.58 15.44 4.98
C PHE A 174 10.63 16.69 5.83
N ILE A 175 11.27 16.60 7.00
CA ILE A 175 11.25 17.57 8.08
C ILE A 175 12.68 18.02 8.33
N ASP A 176 12.91 19.32 8.36
CA ASP A 176 14.24 19.88 8.56
C ASP A 176 14.68 19.85 10.03
N ARG A 177 15.89 20.36 10.30
CA ARG A 177 16.52 20.40 11.62
C ARG A 177 15.75 21.26 12.63
N GLU A 178 14.99 22.25 12.15
CA GLU A 178 14.13 23.11 12.97
C GLU A 178 12.79 22.44 13.32
N GLY A 179 12.50 21.27 12.72
CA GLY A 179 11.25 20.55 12.87
C GLY A 179 10.14 21.05 11.94
N VAL A 180 10.50 21.80 10.88
CA VAL A 180 9.55 22.32 9.89
C VAL A 180 9.39 21.32 8.74
N LEU A 181 8.15 21.04 8.38
CA LEU A 181 7.83 20.19 7.24
C LEU A 181 8.17 20.88 5.91
N GLN A 182 9.19 20.43 5.22
CA GLN A 182 9.65 21.03 3.96
C GLN A 182 8.94 20.47 2.74
N THR A 183 8.64 19.18 2.72
CA THR A 183 7.91 18.56 1.61
C THR A 183 7.15 17.31 2.03
N MET A 184 6.08 17.02 1.32
CA MET A 184 5.31 15.77 1.41
C MET A 184 5.29 15.10 0.05
N LYS A 185 5.38 13.78 0.04
CA LYS A 185 5.24 12.95 -1.15
C LYS A 185 4.27 11.80 -0.85
N ILE A 186 3.37 11.50 -1.79
CA ILE A 186 2.40 10.42 -1.67
C ILE A 186 2.63 9.45 -2.84
N GLY A 187 2.67 8.17 -2.55
CA GLY A 187 3.05 7.12 -3.50
C GLY A 187 4.54 6.79 -3.46
N SER A 188 4.92 5.72 -4.14
CA SER A 188 6.31 5.25 -4.18
C SER A 188 7.25 6.28 -4.79
N LEU A 189 8.44 6.39 -4.21
CA LEU A 189 9.51 7.27 -4.67
C LEU A 189 10.63 6.44 -5.32
N ASP A 190 11.30 7.02 -6.29
CA ASP A 190 12.59 6.54 -6.79
C ASP A 190 13.75 7.17 -6.01
N ILE A 191 14.92 6.57 -6.09
CA ILE A 191 16.14 7.03 -5.39
C ILE A 191 16.43 8.53 -5.66
N PRO A 192 16.43 9.02 -6.91
CA PRO A 192 16.69 10.45 -7.16
C PRO A 192 15.70 11.37 -6.44
N THR A 193 14.43 11.01 -6.39
CA THR A 193 13.40 11.80 -5.68
C THR A 193 13.60 11.75 -4.17
N MET A 194 13.95 10.57 -3.60
CA MET A 194 14.28 10.41 -2.18
C MET A 194 15.46 11.28 -1.80
N GLU A 195 16.55 11.19 -2.55
CA GLU A 195 17.78 11.94 -2.31
C GLU A 195 17.55 13.46 -2.40
N ALA A 196 16.86 13.93 -3.44
CA ALA A 196 16.55 15.35 -3.59
C ALA A 196 15.70 15.88 -2.42
N ALA A 197 14.76 15.08 -1.91
CA ALA A 197 13.94 15.44 -0.77
C ALA A 197 14.76 15.49 0.53
N VAL A 198 15.67 14.51 0.74
CA VAL A 198 16.58 14.47 1.89
C VAL A 198 17.55 15.65 1.84
N GLU A 199 18.14 15.96 0.70
CA GLU A 199 19.01 17.13 0.54
C GLU A 199 18.30 18.45 0.87
N GLY A 200 17.00 18.53 0.55
CA GLY A 200 16.16 19.69 0.85
C GLY A 200 16.01 19.99 2.34
N ILE A 201 16.19 18.97 3.23
CA ILE A 201 16.03 19.09 4.68
C ILE A 201 17.34 19.09 5.46
N GLN A 202 18.48 19.03 4.78
CA GLN A 202 19.82 19.05 5.43
C GLN A 202 20.25 20.42 5.93
N ARG A 203 19.53 21.49 5.60
CA ARG A 203 19.87 22.88 5.90
C ARG A 203 19.59 23.21 7.35
#